data_2e16f0f73103694f540c1405b79932c6
#
_entry.id   2e16f0f73103694f540c1405b79932c6
#
_cell.length_a   1.000
_cell.length_b   1.000
_cell.length_c   1.000
_cell.angle_alpha   90.00
_cell.angle_beta   90.00
_cell.angle_gamma   90.00
#
_symmetry.space_group_name_H-M   'P 1'
#
loop_
_entity.id
_entity.type
_entity.pdbx_description
1 polymer ?
#
loop_
_entity_poly.entity_id
_entity_poly.type
_entity_poly.pdbx_seq_one_letter_code
_entity_poly.pdbx_strand_id
1 'polypeptide(L)'
;IRKMWSSERWKSLASEDRRLITIGRKSFEAATHAGIKPIERFEGLVEQMTSFKALAVIDVILGYWERGEVREIVFVSPHYVNPFTFYPTIKTYLPFTTQMVHTHLEWQHLPSEGGAQRASVEGEVKEEGGGKAPIDFHEPSKERVSAALATQLMETLFLQAFYELKATEYSSRMVAMKKATEAADEMVGSLTLSYNKARQGAITQQLAELTGGSLAVE
;
A
#
# COMPACT_ATOMS: atom_id res chain seq x y z
N ILE A 1 4.19 8.96 -2.94
CA ILE A 1 3.99 10.42 -2.94
C ILE A 1 5.21 11.11 -3.55
N ARG A 2 6.44 10.96 -3.03
CA ARG A 2 7.65 11.59 -3.60
C ARG A 2 7.83 11.30 -5.09
N LYS A 3 7.60 10.06 -5.53
CA LYS A 3 7.69 9.66 -6.94
C LYS A 3 6.68 10.42 -7.82
N MET A 4 5.49 10.71 -7.32
CA MET A 4 4.49 11.51 -8.03
C MET A 4 4.95 12.96 -8.18
N TRP A 5 5.43 13.57 -7.10
CA TRP A 5 5.87 14.97 -7.14
C TRP A 5 7.11 15.20 -7.99
N SER A 6 7.94 14.17 -8.19
CA SER A 6 9.07 14.21 -9.12
C SER A 6 8.68 13.95 -10.57
N SER A 7 7.45 13.49 -10.85
CA SER A 7 7.01 13.23 -12.22
C SER A 7 6.87 14.52 -13.00
N GLU A 8 7.30 14.50 -14.26
CA GLU A 8 7.22 15.66 -15.16
C GLU A 8 5.76 16.10 -15.36
N ARG A 9 4.85 15.13 -15.42
CA ARG A 9 3.41 15.36 -15.56
C ARG A 9 2.85 16.20 -14.41
N TRP A 10 3.25 15.96 -13.17
CA TRP A 10 2.83 16.77 -12.02
C TRP A 10 3.45 18.16 -12.05
N LYS A 11 4.70 18.27 -12.47
CA LYS A 11 5.43 19.55 -12.51
C LYS A 11 4.94 20.48 -13.63
N SER A 12 4.47 19.93 -14.74
CA SER A 12 3.96 20.70 -15.88
C SER A 12 2.60 21.36 -15.63
N LEU A 13 1.84 20.89 -14.62
CA LEU A 13 0.56 21.49 -14.27
C LEU A 13 0.75 22.77 -13.47
N ALA A 14 -0.09 23.78 -13.70
CA ALA A 14 -0.13 24.98 -12.86
C ALA A 14 -0.59 24.63 -11.45
N SER A 15 -0.18 25.42 -10.45
CA SER A 15 -0.51 25.14 -9.04
C SER A 15 -2.03 25.16 -8.79
N GLU A 16 -2.76 25.99 -9.54
CA GLU A 16 -4.21 26.14 -9.45
C GLU A 16 -4.99 24.96 -10.05
N ASP A 17 -4.36 24.24 -11.00
CA ASP A 17 -4.96 23.09 -11.68
C ASP A 17 -4.74 21.78 -10.92
N ARG A 18 -3.97 21.82 -9.82
CA ARG A 18 -3.66 20.65 -9.04
C ARG A 18 -4.64 20.53 -7.86
N ARG A 19 -5.39 19.45 -7.85
CA ARG A 19 -6.26 19.07 -6.73
C ARG A 19 -5.67 17.84 -6.05
N LEU A 20 -5.47 17.90 -4.74
CA LEU A 20 -4.93 16.78 -3.97
C LEU A 20 -5.90 16.36 -2.89
N ILE A 21 -6.26 15.10 -2.89
CA ILE A 21 -7.00 14.45 -1.80
C ILE A 21 -6.03 13.52 -1.08
N THR A 22 -6.00 13.58 0.24
CA THR A 22 -5.11 12.75 1.06
C THR A 22 -5.90 11.77 1.90
N ILE A 23 -5.46 10.50 1.85
CA ILE A 23 -6.02 9.41 2.67
C ILE A 23 -4.96 8.98 3.67
N GLY A 24 -5.25 9.21 4.96
CA GLY A 24 -4.38 8.91 6.07
C GLY A 24 -3.45 10.07 6.49
N ARG A 25 -3.01 10.01 7.76
CA ARG A 25 -2.22 11.07 8.40
C ARG A 25 -0.87 11.30 7.70
N LYS A 26 -0.15 10.24 7.35
CA LYS A 26 1.19 10.33 6.73
C LYS A 26 1.18 10.95 5.33
N SER A 27 0.13 10.71 4.56
CA SER A 27 -0.02 11.35 3.24
C SER A 27 -0.27 12.85 3.37
N PHE A 28 -1.05 13.25 4.36
CA PHE A 28 -1.32 14.64 4.68
C PHE A 28 -0.04 15.37 5.15
N GLU A 29 0.68 14.81 6.14
CA GLU A 29 1.96 15.35 6.61
C GLU A 29 2.94 15.56 5.45
N ALA A 30 3.06 14.55 4.57
CA ALA A 30 3.94 14.62 3.40
C ALA A 30 3.51 15.70 2.39
N ALA A 31 2.21 15.91 2.19
CA ALA A 31 1.70 16.99 1.33
C ALA A 31 2.00 18.37 1.91
N THR A 32 1.77 18.54 3.20
CA THR A 32 2.04 19.78 3.93
C THR A 32 3.53 20.15 3.90
N HIS A 33 4.41 19.17 4.13
CA HIS A 33 5.86 19.38 4.00
C HIS A 33 6.32 19.76 2.58
N ALA A 34 5.58 19.33 1.56
CA ALA A 34 5.84 19.74 0.18
C ALA A 34 5.19 21.08 -0.21
N GLY A 35 4.55 21.76 0.72
CA GLY A 35 3.85 23.03 0.47
C GLY A 35 2.56 22.88 -0.34
N ILE A 36 2.01 21.66 -0.47
CA ILE A 36 0.79 21.39 -1.21
C ILE A 36 -0.36 21.29 -0.23
N LYS A 37 -1.38 22.14 -0.40
CA LYS A 37 -2.58 22.13 0.43
C LYS A 37 -3.60 21.16 -0.16
N PRO A 38 -3.93 20.04 0.54
CA PRO A 38 -5.01 19.15 0.10
C PRO A 38 -6.36 19.85 0.16
N ILE A 39 -7.24 19.54 -0.80
CA ILE A 39 -8.64 20.02 -0.79
C ILE A 39 -9.50 19.21 0.18
N GLU A 40 -9.20 17.90 0.29
CA GLU A 40 -9.90 16.98 1.18
C GLU A 40 -8.90 16.11 1.94
N ARG A 41 -9.28 15.74 3.16
CA ARG A 41 -8.49 14.90 4.05
C ARG A 41 -9.37 13.83 4.68
N PHE A 42 -9.02 12.58 4.45
CA PHE A 42 -9.68 11.43 5.06
C PHE A 42 -8.75 10.75 6.07
N GLU A 43 -9.10 10.82 7.35
CA GLU A 43 -8.35 10.17 8.44
C GLU A 43 -9.12 9.01 9.04
N GLY A 44 -8.40 8.09 9.70
CA GLY A 44 -8.98 6.93 10.39
C GLY A 44 -9.56 5.86 9.46
N LEU A 45 -9.50 6.06 8.14
CA LEU A 45 -10.04 5.11 7.17
C LEU A 45 -9.26 3.80 7.17
N VAL A 46 -7.93 3.84 7.34
CA VAL A 46 -7.06 2.66 7.25
C VAL A 46 -7.29 1.69 8.41
N GLU A 47 -7.59 2.21 9.59
CA GLU A 47 -7.74 1.40 10.81
C GLU A 47 -9.13 0.73 10.92
N GLN A 48 -10.18 1.43 10.50
CA GLN A 48 -11.58 1.01 10.65
C GLN A 48 -12.36 0.99 9.33
N MET A 49 -11.71 0.63 8.22
CA MET A 49 -12.38 0.69 6.95
C MET A 49 -13.35 -0.46 6.72
N THR A 50 -14.58 -0.08 6.59
CA THR A 50 -15.64 -0.89 5.98
C THR A 50 -15.72 -0.53 4.50
N SER A 51 -16.13 -1.46 3.63
CA SER A 51 -16.37 -1.19 2.21
C SER A 51 -17.26 0.04 2.01
N PHE A 52 -18.23 0.26 2.90
CA PHE A 52 -19.12 1.43 2.90
C PHE A 52 -18.37 2.77 3.03
N LYS A 53 -17.35 2.85 3.89
CA LYS A 53 -16.57 4.08 4.03
C LYS A 53 -15.67 4.33 2.82
N ALA A 54 -15.22 3.26 2.16
CA ALA A 54 -14.46 3.37 0.93
C ALA A 54 -15.34 3.93 -0.20
N LEU A 55 -16.56 3.44 -0.33
CA LEU A 55 -17.53 3.93 -1.31
C LEU A 55 -17.83 5.42 -1.09
N ALA A 56 -18.00 5.87 0.14
CA ALA A 56 -18.19 7.29 0.43
C ALA A 56 -17.03 8.19 -0.03
N VAL A 57 -15.79 7.69 0.01
CA VAL A 57 -14.63 8.43 -0.55
C VAL A 57 -14.68 8.46 -2.08
N ILE A 58 -15.11 7.36 -2.70
CA ILE A 58 -15.29 7.31 -4.15
C ILE A 58 -16.36 8.31 -4.59
N ASP A 59 -17.48 8.38 -3.90
CA ASP A 59 -18.57 9.31 -4.22
C ASP A 59 -18.09 10.76 -4.20
N VAL A 60 -17.27 11.13 -3.22
CA VAL A 60 -16.66 12.46 -3.17
C VAL A 60 -15.75 12.70 -4.37
N ILE A 61 -14.91 11.73 -4.72
CA ILE A 61 -13.97 11.84 -5.85
C ILE A 61 -14.71 11.93 -7.18
N LEU A 62 -15.73 11.07 -7.38
CA LEU A 62 -16.57 11.09 -8.58
C LEU A 62 -17.37 12.38 -8.67
N GLY A 63 -17.83 12.94 -7.56
CA GLY A 63 -18.52 14.23 -7.54
C GLY A 63 -17.68 15.38 -8.12
N TYR A 64 -16.37 15.40 -7.92
CA TYR A 64 -15.48 16.38 -8.59
C TYR A 64 -15.42 16.16 -10.09
N TRP A 65 -15.43 14.91 -10.54
CA TRP A 65 -15.45 14.57 -11.96
C TRP A 65 -16.78 14.92 -12.62
N GLU A 66 -17.90 14.58 -12.02
CA GLU A 66 -19.25 14.85 -12.55
C GLU A 66 -19.55 16.35 -12.68
N ARG A 67 -19.02 17.15 -11.74
CA ARG A 67 -19.12 18.62 -11.81
C ARG A 67 -18.18 19.24 -12.84
N GLY A 68 -17.34 18.45 -13.51
CA GLY A 68 -16.38 18.93 -14.48
C GLY A 68 -15.23 19.74 -13.89
N GLU A 69 -15.01 19.68 -12.56
CA GLU A 69 -13.95 20.42 -11.88
C GLU A 69 -12.56 19.82 -12.13
N VAL A 70 -12.49 18.55 -12.51
CA VAL A 70 -11.26 17.83 -12.82
C VAL A 70 -11.37 17.10 -14.15
N ARG A 71 -10.27 17.04 -14.90
CA ARG A 71 -10.19 16.35 -16.19
C ARG A 71 -9.54 14.99 -16.11
N GLU A 72 -8.89 14.71 -15.01
CA GLU A 72 -8.18 13.47 -14.79
C GLU A 72 -8.13 13.18 -13.29
N ILE A 73 -8.30 11.91 -12.93
CA ILE A 73 -8.13 11.40 -11.57
C ILE A 73 -7.03 10.36 -11.60
N VAL A 74 -6.02 10.56 -10.74
CA VAL A 74 -4.86 9.69 -10.65
C VAL A 74 -4.71 9.20 -9.22
N PHE A 75 -4.60 7.89 -9.04
CA PHE A 75 -4.29 7.28 -7.76
C PHE A 75 -2.80 7.01 -7.60
N VAL A 76 -2.31 7.37 -6.44
CA VAL A 76 -0.97 7.05 -5.99
C VAL A 76 -1.07 6.09 -4.81
N SER A 77 -0.84 4.83 -5.06
CA SER A 77 -0.94 3.75 -4.07
C SER A 77 0.26 2.81 -4.16
N PRO A 78 0.59 2.10 -3.09
CA PRO A 78 1.52 0.99 -3.19
C PRO A 78 0.84 -0.17 -3.92
N HIS A 79 1.57 -0.85 -4.79
CA HIS A 79 1.20 -2.16 -5.32
C HIS A 79 1.85 -3.22 -4.46
N TYR A 80 1.03 -4.08 -3.88
CA TYR A 80 1.46 -5.14 -2.98
C TYR A 80 1.83 -6.40 -3.77
N VAL A 81 3.06 -6.88 -3.62
CA VAL A 81 3.53 -8.12 -4.25
C VAL A 81 3.64 -9.23 -3.20
N ASN A 82 4.37 -8.96 -2.12
CA ASN A 82 4.56 -9.90 -1.02
C ASN A 82 4.87 -9.11 0.28
N PRO A 83 4.94 -9.75 1.47
CA PRO A 83 5.17 -9.05 2.73
C PRO A 83 6.46 -8.21 2.80
N PHE A 84 7.44 -8.50 1.95
CA PHE A 84 8.74 -7.82 1.94
C PHE A 84 8.88 -6.84 0.79
N THR A 85 8.04 -6.96 -0.25
CA THR A 85 8.20 -6.20 -1.49
C THR A 85 6.90 -5.53 -1.89
N PHE A 86 6.95 -4.23 -2.06
CA PHE A 86 5.86 -3.42 -2.60
C PHE A 86 6.45 -2.25 -3.39
N TYR A 87 5.73 -1.81 -4.42
CA TYR A 87 6.17 -0.74 -5.30
C TYR A 87 5.18 0.41 -5.30
N PRO A 88 5.65 1.68 -5.22
CA PRO A 88 4.77 2.83 -5.40
C PRO A 88 4.33 2.91 -6.86
N THR A 89 3.03 2.90 -7.09
CA THR A 89 2.42 3.00 -8.41
C THR A 89 1.61 4.28 -8.56
N ILE A 90 1.56 4.77 -9.78
CA ILE A 90 0.75 5.91 -10.20
C ILE A 90 -0.18 5.36 -11.29
N LYS A 91 -1.47 5.30 -10.98
CA LYS A 91 -2.48 4.75 -11.89
C LYS A 91 -3.49 5.83 -12.24
N THR A 92 -3.73 6.07 -13.52
CA THR A 92 -4.84 6.92 -13.96
C THR A 92 -6.13 6.16 -13.69
N TYR A 93 -7.08 6.82 -13.06
CA TYR A 93 -8.36 6.24 -12.69
C TYR A 93 -9.48 6.73 -13.61
N LEU A 94 -9.47 8.00 -13.94
CA LEU A 94 -10.33 8.61 -14.95
C LEU A 94 -9.51 9.54 -15.87
N PRO A 95 -9.83 9.64 -17.16
CA PRO A 95 -10.92 8.99 -17.88
C PRO A 95 -10.72 7.49 -18.06
N PHE A 96 -11.83 6.76 -18.10
CA PHE A 96 -11.84 5.32 -18.25
C PHE A 96 -11.65 4.94 -19.72
N THR A 97 -10.52 4.31 -20.04
CA THR A 97 -10.18 3.86 -21.40
C THR A 97 -9.92 2.36 -21.43
N THR A 98 -10.19 1.71 -22.58
CA THR A 98 -9.93 0.28 -22.79
C THR A 98 -8.45 -0.07 -22.48
N GLN A 99 -7.53 0.81 -22.86
CA GLN A 99 -6.10 0.64 -22.58
C GLN A 99 -5.79 0.61 -21.06
N MET A 100 -6.55 1.36 -20.29
CA MET A 100 -6.42 1.38 -18.83
C MET A 100 -6.86 0.05 -18.21
N VAL A 101 -7.90 -0.58 -18.73
CA VAL A 101 -8.34 -1.92 -18.30
C VAL A 101 -7.25 -2.95 -18.57
N HIS A 102 -6.67 -2.95 -19.76
CA HIS A 102 -5.53 -3.81 -20.09
C HIS A 102 -4.36 -3.60 -19.14
N THR A 103 -3.95 -2.36 -18.93
CA THR A 103 -2.84 -2.03 -18.01
C THR A 103 -3.13 -2.53 -16.59
N HIS A 104 -4.36 -2.41 -16.09
CA HIS A 104 -4.72 -2.91 -14.75
C HIS A 104 -4.68 -4.44 -14.67
N LEU A 105 -5.10 -5.13 -15.73
CA LEU A 105 -5.04 -6.59 -15.82
C LEU A 105 -3.59 -7.09 -15.91
N GLU A 106 -2.74 -6.42 -16.66
CA GLU A 106 -1.31 -6.75 -16.78
C GLU A 106 -0.58 -6.62 -15.45
N TRP A 107 -0.89 -5.59 -14.64
CA TRP A 107 -0.30 -5.42 -13.30
C TRP A 107 -0.63 -6.56 -12.33
N GLN A 108 -1.73 -7.27 -12.54
CA GLN A 108 -2.07 -8.47 -11.75
C GLN A 108 -1.20 -9.68 -12.11
N HIS A 109 -0.52 -9.63 -13.25
CA HIS A 109 0.29 -10.74 -13.79
C HIS A 109 1.80 -10.49 -13.68
N LEU A 110 2.25 -9.45 -12.95
CA LEU A 110 3.67 -9.32 -12.64
C LEU A 110 4.15 -10.57 -11.90
N PRO A 111 5.19 -11.27 -12.42
CA PRO A 111 5.68 -12.50 -11.82
C PRO A 111 6.18 -12.16 -10.40
N SER A 112 5.56 -12.76 -9.40
CA SER A 112 6.18 -12.90 -8.09
C SER A 112 7.44 -13.73 -8.31
N GLU A 113 8.62 -13.16 -8.06
CA GLU A 113 9.87 -13.92 -8.06
C GLU A 113 9.67 -15.13 -7.13
N GLY A 114 9.42 -16.31 -7.70
CA GLY A 114 9.30 -17.56 -6.95
C GLY A 114 8.10 -18.45 -7.22
N GLY A 115 7.33 -18.26 -8.27
CA GLY A 115 6.20 -19.15 -8.53
C GLY A 115 5.86 -19.32 -9.99
N ALA A 116 6.05 -20.57 -10.45
CA ALA A 116 5.47 -21.23 -11.62
C ALA A 116 4.93 -20.30 -12.74
N GLN A 117 5.53 -20.44 -13.90
CA GLN A 117 4.99 -20.04 -15.19
C GLN A 117 3.48 -20.32 -15.25
N ARG A 118 2.68 -19.32 -14.92
CA ARG A 118 1.30 -19.31 -15.35
C ARG A 118 1.32 -18.90 -16.80
N ALA A 119 0.93 -19.84 -17.64
CA ALA A 119 0.79 -19.66 -19.06
C ALA A 119 0.18 -18.29 -19.38
N SER A 120 0.90 -17.50 -20.14
CA SER A 120 0.36 -16.39 -20.88
C SER A 120 -0.90 -16.87 -21.58
N VAL A 121 -2.05 -16.41 -21.11
CA VAL A 121 -3.25 -16.44 -21.93
C VAL A 121 -3.06 -15.30 -22.93
N GLU A 122 -2.12 -15.48 -23.85
CA GLU A 122 -2.16 -14.87 -25.15
C GLU A 122 -3.33 -15.53 -25.91
N GLY A 123 -4.52 -15.17 -25.50
CA GLY A 123 -5.65 -15.29 -26.36
C GLY A 123 -5.54 -14.15 -27.36
N GLU A 124 -4.73 -14.34 -28.42
CA GLU A 124 -5.04 -13.71 -29.69
C GLU A 124 -6.54 -13.97 -29.90
N VAL A 125 -7.32 -12.89 -29.80
CA VAL A 125 -8.65 -12.89 -30.42
C VAL A 125 -8.37 -12.96 -31.91
N LYS A 126 -8.13 -14.17 -32.40
CA LYS A 126 -8.24 -14.44 -33.81
C LYS A 126 -9.70 -14.17 -34.14
N GLU A 127 -9.92 -13.13 -34.89
CA GLU A 127 -11.11 -13.01 -35.73
C GLU A 127 -11.08 -14.19 -36.75
N GLU A 128 -11.40 -15.38 -36.25
CA GLU A 128 -11.71 -16.49 -37.15
C GLU A 128 -13.15 -16.35 -37.58
N GLY A 129 -13.25 -15.99 -38.84
CA GLY A 129 -14.23 -16.30 -39.81
C GLY A 129 -15.67 -16.65 -39.39
N GLY A 130 -16.66 -15.79 -39.79
CA GLY A 130 -17.93 -16.28 -40.31
C GLY A 130 -18.91 -16.94 -39.35
N GLY A 131 -18.65 -16.99 -38.05
CA GLY A 131 -19.64 -17.43 -37.06
C GLY A 131 -20.61 -16.29 -36.72
N LYS A 132 -21.92 -16.57 -36.75
CA LYS A 132 -22.94 -15.64 -36.25
C LYS A 132 -22.49 -15.11 -34.89
N ALA A 133 -22.30 -13.78 -34.79
CA ALA A 133 -21.98 -13.13 -33.53
C ALA A 133 -22.95 -13.66 -32.45
N PRO A 134 -22.47 -14.04 -31.25
CA PRO A 134 -23.35 -14.49 -30.20
C PRO A 134 -24.41 -13.41 -29.97
N ILE A 135 -25.68 -13.83 -29.85
CA ILE A 135 -26.76 -12.89 -29.57
C ILE A 135 -26.56 -12.38 -28.16
N ASP A 136 -25.98 -11.20 -28.04
CA ASP A 136 -25.80 -10.54 -26.75
C ASP A 136 -27.13 -9.95 -26.29
N PHE A 137 -27.73 -10.60 -25.29
CA PHE A 137 -28.89 -10.05 -24.60
C PHE A 137 -28.43 -9.06 -23.52
N HIS A 138 -28.86 -7.81 -23.65
CA HIS A 138 -28.63 -6.77 -22.65
C HIS A 138 -29.97 -6.24 -22.14
N GLU A 139 -30.28 -6.45 -20.88
CA GLU A 139 -31.45 -5.88 -20.23
C GLU A 139 -31.04 -4.85 -19.18
N PRO A 140 -31.59 -3.63 -19.15
CA PRO A 140 -32.62 -3.11 -20.04
C PRO A 140 -32.12 -2.54 -21.38
N SER A 141 -30.83 -2.14 -21.48
CA SER A 141 -30.18 -1.72 -22.72
C SER A 141 -28.66 -1.84 -22.58
N LYS A 142 -27.95 -1.94 -23.69
CA LYS A 142 -26.47 -2.03 -23.74
C LYS A 142 -25.82 -0.82 -23.05
N GLU A 143 -26.35 0.38 -23.25
CA GLU A 143 -25.82 1.62 -22.68
C GLU A 143 -25.96 1.64 -21.16
N ARG A 144 -27.10 1.21 -20.61
CA ARG A 144 -27.33 1.14 -19.17
C ARG A 144 -26.47 0.08 -18.50
N VAL A 145 -26.34 -1.08 -19.12
CA VAL A 145 -25.48 -2.16 -18.62
C VAL A 145 -24.02 -1.73 -18.63
N SER A 146 -23.54 -1.12 -19.71
CA SER A 146 -22.15 -0.63 -19.79
C SER A 146 -21.86 0.47 -18.77
N ALA A 147 -22.77 1.39 -18.54
CA ALA A 147 -22.64 2.43 -17.52
C ALA A 147 -22.57 1.83 -16.10
N ALA A 148 -23.47 0.89 -15.78
CA ALA A 148 -23.45 0.21 -14.49
C ALA A 148 -22.17 -0.60 -14.27
N LEU A 149 -21.71 -1.32 -15.29
CA LEU A 149 -20.44 -2.07 -15.25
C LEU A 149 -19.22 -1.14 -15.05
N ALA A 150 -19.18 0.00 -15.74
CA ALA A 150 -18.13 0.99 -15.58
C ALA A 150 -18.07 1.51 -14.13
N THR A 151 -19.21 1.86 -13.55
CA THR A 151 -19.29 2.30 -12.15
C THR A 151 -18.81 1.21 -11.20
N GLN A 152 -19.32 -0.02 -11.35
CA GLN A 152 -18.92 -1.14 -10.49
C GLN A 152 -17.42 -1.48 -10.63
N LEU A 153 -16.88 -1.39 -11.84
CA LEU A 153 -15.45 -1.61 -12.07
C LEU A 153 -14.60 -0.52 -11.39
N MET A 154 -15.02 0.74 -11.46
CA MET A 154 -14.34 1.83 -10.76
C MET A 154 -14.34 1.63 -9.25
N GLU A 155 -15.47 1.27 -8.66
CA GLU A 155 -15.58 0.94 -7.24
C GLU A 155 -14.64 -0.21 -6.87
N THR A 156 -14.61 -1.26 -7.67
CA THR A 156 -13.76 -2.43 -7.45
C THR A 156 -12.27 -2.09 -7.52
N LEU A 157 -11.84 -1.32 -8.52
CA LEU A 157 -10.45 -0.88 -8.67
C LEU A 157 -9.99 0.01 -7.49
N PHE A 158 -10.88 0.86 -7.00
CA PHE A 158 -10.59 1.67 -5.82
C PHE A 158 -10.45 0.80 -4.57
N LEU A 159 -11.40 -0.09 -4.34
CA LEU A 159 -11.34 -1.03 -3.21
C LEU A 159 -10.07 -1.88 -3.27
N GLN A 160 -9.69 -2.36 -4.45
CA GLN A 160 -8.44 -3.08 -4.64
C GLN A 160 -7.23 -2.24 -4.22
N ALA A 161 -7.11 -1.02 -4.75
CA ALA A 161 -5.98 -0.13 -4.41
C ALA A 161 -5.92 0.15 -2.90
N PHE A 162 -7.08 0.26 -2.27
CA PHE A 162 -7.18 0.45 -0.84
C PHE A 162 -6.76 -0.79 -0.04
N TYR A 163 -7.21 -1.99 -0.44
CA TYR A 163 -6.79 -3.24 0.21
C TYR A 163 -5.29 -3.50 0.03
N GLU A 164 -4.72 -3.17 -1.13
CA GLU A 164 -3.27 -3.22 -1.36
C GLU A 164 -2.51 -2.27 -0.42
N LEU A 165 -3.01 -1.06 -0.21
CA LEU A 165 -2.46 -0.11 0.76
C LEU A 165 -2.48 -0.68 2.17
N LYS A 166 -3.60 -1.24 2.59
CA LYS A 166 -3.78 -1.85 3.91
C LYS A 166 -2.87 -3.07 4.11
N ALA A 167 -2.81 -3.95 3.11
CA ALA A 167 -1.93 -5.12 3.13
C ALA A 167 -0.45 -4.70 3.25
N THR A 168 -0.03 -3.69 2.50
CA THR A 168 1.33 -3.14 2.55
C THR A 168 1.66 -2.58 3.94
N GLU A 169 0.73 -1.84 4.55
CA GLU A 169 0.94 -1.27 5.89
C GLU A 169 1.07 -2.37 6.96
N TYR A 170 0.17 -3.35 6.96
CA TYR A 170 0.22 -4.45 7.93
C TYR A 170 1.45 -5.33 7.75
N SER A 171 1.82 -5.63 6.51
CA SER A 171 3.03 -6.41 6.23
C SER A 171 4.30 -5.69 6.67
N SER A 172 4.41 -4.38 6.38
CA SER A 172 5.53 -3.56 6.83
C SER A 172 5.62 -3.52 8.36
N ARG A 173 4.48 -3.38 9.04
CA ARG A 173 4.41 -3.41 10.50
C ARG A 173 4.83 -4.77 11.06
N MET A 174 4.33 -5.87 10.46
CA MET A 174 4.70 -7.23 10.85
C MET A 174 6.21 -7.46 10.75
N VAL A 175 6.83 -7.09 9.62
CA VAL A 175 8.27 -7.22 9.42
C VAL A 175 9.07 -6.37 10.41
N ALA A 176 8.63 -5.13 10.66
CA ALA A 176 9.27 -4.25 11.64
C ALA A 176 9.19 -4.82 13.06
N MET A 177 8.03 -5.32 13.47
CA MET A 177 7.84 -5.94 14.79
C MET A 177 8.65 -7.22 14.95
N LYS A 178 8.73 -8.05 13.90
CA LYS A 178 9.57 -9.25 13.91
C LYS A 178 11.04 -8.88 14.16
N LYS A 179 11.59 -7.92 13.41
CA LYS A 179 12.95 -7.43 13.59
C LYS A 179 13.19 -6.84 14.99
N ALA A 180 12.20 -6.10 15.51
CA ALA A 180 12.29 -5.55 16.86
C ALA A 180 12.32 -6.65 17.93
N THR A 181 11.54 -7.73 17.77
CA THR A 181 11.56 -8.89 18.68
C THR A 181 12.92 -9.60 18.63
N GLU A 182 13.44 -9.87 17.43
CA GLU A 182 14.75 -10.50 17.25
C GLU A 182 15.87 -9.68 17.91
N ALA A 183 15.87 -8.35 17.74
CA ALA A 183 16.83 -7.45 18.37
C ALA A 183 16.68 -7.41 19.91
N ALA A 184 15.45 -7.49 20.43
CA ALA A 184 15.20 -7.54 21.85
C ALA A 184 15.72 -8.85 22.46
N ASP A 185 15.52 -9.99 21.82
CA ASP A 185 16.02 -11.29 22.27
C ASP A 185 17.55 -11.32 22.30
N GLU A 186 18.23 -10.75 21.30
CA GLU A 186 19.68 -10.60 21.27
C GLU A 186 20.19 -9.73 22.45
N MET A 187 19.49 -8.62 22.70
CA MET A 187 19.81 -7.72 23.80
C MET A 187 19.64 -8.42 25.17
N VAL A 188 18.56 -9.16 25.37
CA VAL A 188 18.33 -9.95 26.59
C VAL A 188 19.44 -10.98 26.80
N GLY A 189 19.87 -11.67 25.72
CA GLY A 189 20.97 -12.60 25.77
C GLY A 189 22.28 -11.93 26.24
N SER A 190 22.63 -10.79 25.65
CA SER A 190 23.83 -10.03 25.99
C SER A 190 23.81 -9.50 27.42
N LEU A 191 22.67 -8.98 27.88
CA LEU A 191 22.47 -8.52 29.25
C LEU A 191 22.56 -9.66 30.26
N THR A 192 22.02 -10.84 29.95
CA THR A 192 22.10 -12.02 30.80
C THR A 192 23.55 -12.47 30.98
N LEU A 193 24.35 -12.49 29.92
CA LEU A 193 25.77 -12.78 29.98
C LEU A 193 26.51 -11.76 30.84
N SER A 194 26.26 -10.48 30.64
CA SER A 194 26.86 -9.38 31.41
C SER A 194 26.50 -9.48 32.90
N TYR A 195 25.24 -9.75 33.21
CA TYR A 195 24.75 -9.97 34.58
C TYR A 195 25.45 -11.15 35.25
N ASN A 196 25.53 -12.29 34.56
CA ASN A 196 26.19 -13.49 35.11
C ASN A 196 27.68 -13.24 35.36
N LYS A 197 28.38 -12.51 34.45
CA LYS A 197 29.77 -12.11 34.63
C LYS A 197 29.95 -11.20 35.87
N ALA A 198 29.10 -10.18 35.99
CA ALA A 198 29.12 -9.29 37.15
C ALA A 198 28.84 -10.03 38.48
N ARG A 199 27.85 -10.92 38.47
CA ARG A 199 27.51 -11.77 39.63
C ARG A 199 28.68 -12.64 40.06
N GLN A 200 29.33 -13.33 39.08
CA GLN A 200 30.53 -14.15 39.38
C GLN A 200 31.68 -13.31 39.93
N GLY A 201 31.92 -12.12 39.38
CA GLY A 201 32.90 -11.17 39.87
C GLY A 201 32.63 -10.75 41.33
N ALA A 202 31.37 -10.40 41.65
CA ALA A 202 30.99 -10.01 42.99
C ALA A 202 31.16 -11.18 44.01
N ILE A 203 30.77 -12.41 43.63
CA ILE A 203 30.98 -13.59 44.48
C ILE A 203 32.46 -13.84 44.73
N THR A 204 33.32 -13.74 43.67
CA THR A 204 34.74 -13.96 43.80
C THR A 204 35.38 -12.90 44.69
N GLN A 205 34.97 -11.65 44.57
CA GLN A 205 35.42 -10.57 45.43
C GLN A 205 35.05 -10.80 46.89
N GLN A 206 33.83 -11.18 47.19
CA GLN A 206 33.39 -11.50 48.54
C GLN A 206 34.15 -12.66 49.14
N LEU A 207 34.42 -13.71 48.35
CA LEU A 207 35.28 -14.82 48.79
C LEU A 207 36.73 -14.39 49.10
N ALA A 208 37.31 -13.53 48.25
CA ALA A 208 38.64 -12.98 48.46
C ALA A 208 38.74 -12.10 49.72
N GLU A 209 37.69 -11.30 49.99
CA GLU A 209 37.60 -10.48 51.20
C GLU A 209 37.49 -11.34 52.46
N LEU A 210 36.67 -12.42 52.45
CA LEU A 210 36.54 -13.36 53.54
C LEU A 210 37.89 -14.09 53.82
N THR A 211 38.56 -14.60 52.80
CA THR A 211 39.83 -15.30 52.95
C THR A 211 40.97 -14.35 53.39
N GLY A 212 41.01 -13.11 52.84
CA GLY A 212 41.95 -12.10 53.28
C GLY A 212 41.73 -11.63 54.71
N GLY A 213 40.46 -11.50 55.15
CA GLY A 213 40.13 -11.17 56.52
C GLY A 213 40.48 -12.29 57.52
N SER A 214 40.34 -13.57 57.16
CA SER A 214 40.74 -14.67 58.01
C SER A 214 42.26 -14.77 58.21
N LEU A 215 43.07 -14.48 57.20
CA LEU A 215 44.52 -14.45 57.27
C LEU A 215 45.07 -13.23 58.07
N ALA A 216 44.28 -12.21 58.29
CA ALA A 216 44.68 -11.02 59.06
C ALA A 216 44.39 -11.17 60.58
N VAL A 217 43.69 -12.23 61.01
CA VAL A 217 43.29 -12.51 62.40
C VAL A 217 44.15 -13.60 63.04
N GLU A 218 44.97 -14.32 62.23
CA GLU A 218 46.07 -15.17 62.72
C GLU A 218 47.36 -14.34 62.92
#